data_316a91a6e0bfd266137174a27bf32c6f
#
_entry.id   316a91a6e0bfd266137174a27bf32c6f
#
_cell.length_a   1.000
_cell.length_b   1.000
_cell.length_c   1.000
_cell.angle_alpha   90.00
_cell.angle_beta   90.00
_cell.angle_gamma   90.00
#
_symmetry.space_group_name_H-M   'P 1'
#
loop_
_entity.id
_entity.type
_entity.pdbx_description
1 polymer ?
#
loop_
_entity_poly.entity_id
_entity_poly.type
_entity_poly.pdbx_seq_one_letter_code
_entity_poly.pdbx_strand_id
1 'polypeptide(L)' 'MSIATAVSKRINEYLFARGITLYKLAKDSGLPIATLQNLYRGQIKTPTLAVLLKICSGLNISIIEFLDCPYFSSCDLELD' A
#
# COMPACT_ATOMS: atom_id res chain seq x y z
N MET A 1 -14.26 4.99 3.93
CA MET A 1 -13.04 4.96 3.08
C MET A 1 -12.94 3.61 2.40
N SER A 2 -12.64 3.57 1.11
CA SER A 2 -12.51 2.31 0.39
C SER A 2 -11.16 1.64 0.70
N ILE A 3 -11.06 0.34 0.41
CA ILE A 3 -9.79 -0.39 0.54
C ILE A 3 -8.72 0.25 -0.33
N ALA A 4 -9.07 0.60 -1.57
CA ALA A 4 -8.14 1.25 -2.50
C ALA A 4 -7.56 2.54 -1.91
N THR A 5 -8.40 3.37 -1.32
CA THR A 5 -7.99 4.63 -0.71
C THR A 5 -7.14 4.37 0.54
N ALA A 6 -7.52 3.40 1.37
CA ALA A 6 -6.77 3.06 2.57
C ALA A 6 -5.35 2.59 2.22
N VAL A 7 -5.22 1.72 1.23
CA VAL A 7 -3.91 1.23 0.76
C VAL A 7 -3.08 2.38 0.19
N SER A 8 -3.70 3.22 -0.64
CA SER A 8 -3.02 4.38 -1.24
C SER A 8 -2.46 5.32 -0.17
N LYS A 9 -3.27 5.65 0.82
CA LYS A 9 -2.84 6.54 1.91
C LYS A 9 -1.72 5.91 2.73
N ARG A 10 -1.81 4.61 3.01
CA ARG A 10 -0.79 3.93 3.80
C ARG A 10 0.55 3.89 3.06
N ILE A 11 0.52 3.62 1.75
CA ILE A 11 1.73 3.67 0.93
C ILE A 11 2.34 5.08 0.98
N ASN A 12 1.51 6.10 0.78
CA ASN A 12 1.99 7.49 0.78
C ASN A 12 2.66 7.86 2.10
N GLU A 13 2.11 7.41 3.23
CA GLU A 13 2.71 7.65 4.53
C GLU A 13 4.12 7.09 4.62
N TYR A 14 4.34 5.87 4.11
CA TYR A 14 5.67 5.26 4.14
C TYR A 14 6.63 5.95 3.18
N LEU A 15 6.17 6.34 1.99
CA LEU A 15 7.02 7.09 1.06
C LEU A 15 7.50 8.39 1.70
N PHE A 16 6.59 9.11 2.33
CA PHE A 16 6.90 10.37 2.99
C PHE A 16 7.82 10.16 4.19
N ALA A 17 7.48 9.21 5.06
CA ALA A 17 8.24 8.96 6.28
C ALA A 17 9.68 8.51 6.00
N ARG A 18 9.88 7.79 4.90
CA ARG A 18 11.21 7.28 4.54
C ARG A 18 11.92 8.12 3.51
N GLY A 19 11.27 9.14 2.96
CA GLY A 19 11.84 9.99 1.93
C GLY A 19 12.23 9.23 0.68
N ILE A 20 11.43 8.24 0.28
CA ILE A 20 11.67 7.42 -0.91
C ILE A 20 10.64 7.71 -1.99
N THR A 21 11.00 7.40 -3.23
CA THR A 21 10.11 7.57 -4.37
C THR A 21 9.28 6.31 -4.61
N LEU A 22 8.21 6.46 -5.37
CA LEU A 22 7.40 5.34 -5.81
C LEU A 22 8.23 4.34 -6.63
N TYR A 23 9.15 4.85 -7.46
CA TYR A 23 10.04 4.02 -8.26
C TYR A 23 10.94 3.15 -7.38
N LYS A 24 11.49 3.73 -6.33
CA LYS A 24 12.34 3.00 -5.38
C LYS A 24 11.55 1.88 -4.72
N LEU A 25 10.32 2.16 -4.28
CA LEU A 25 9.47 1.16 -3.67
C LEU A 25 9.13 0.05 -4.66
N ALA A 26 8.81 0.39 -5.91
CA ALA A 26 8.51 -0.61 -6.94
C ALA A 26 9.69 -1.55 -7.15
N LYS A 27 10.89 -0.98 -7.26
CA LYS A 27 12.11 -1.76 -7.42
C LYS A 27 12.34 -2.70 -6.23
N ASP A 28 12.23 -2.18 -5.02
CA ASP A 28 12.49 -2.95 -3.81
C ASP A 28 11.41 -4.01 -3.56
N SER A 29 10.20 -3.78 -4.06
CA SER A 29 9.06 -4.69 -3.91
C SER A 29 9.01 -5.76 -4.99
N GLY A 30 9.79 -5.60 -6.07
CA GLY A 30 9.69 -6.50 -7.21
C GLY A 30 8.39 -6.35 -7.98
N LEU A 31 7.77 -5.17 -7.94
CA LEU A 31 6.52 -4.89 -8.64
C LEU A 31 6.77 -3.99 -9.85
N PRO A 32 6.01 -4.17 -10.94
CA PRO A 32 6.05 -3.21 -12.05
C PRO A 32 5.66 -1.83 -11.55
N ILE A 33 6.33 -0.79 -12.05
CA ILE A 33 6.01 0.58 -11.65
C ILE A 33 4.54 0.94 -11.96
N ALA A 34 4.00 0.44 -13.07
CA ALA A 34 2.61 0.69 -13.43
C ALA A 34 1.65 0.16 -12.38
N THR A 35 1.92 -1.03 -11.83
CA THR A 35 1.10 -1.62 -10.78
C THR A 35 1.12 -0.74 -9.52
N LEU A 36 2.31 -0.31 -9.13
CA LEU A 36 2.45 0.51 -7.93
C LEU A 36 1.85 1.90 -8.12
N GLN A 37 1.97 2.48 -9.32
CA GLN A 37 1.32 3.75 -9.65
C GLN A 37 -0.20 3.64 -9.52
N ASN A 38 -0.78 2.54 -10.01
CA ASN A 38 -2.22 2.33 -9.92
C ASN A 38 -2.68 2.13 -8.48
N LEU A 39 -1.90 1.42 -7.67
CA LEU A 39 -2.19 1.31 -6.24
C LEU A 39 -2.13 2.66 -5.55
N TYR A 40 -1.10 3.44 -5.85
CA TYR A 40 -0.90 4.77 -5.27
C TYR A 40 -2.04 5.74 -5.63
N ARG A 41 -2.58 5.61 -6.85
CA ARG A 41 -3.70 6.44 -7.31
C ARG A 41 -5.06 5.95 -6.84
N GLY A 42 -5.10 4.82 -6.12
CA GLY A 42 -6.35 4.25 -5.65
C GLY A 42 -7.19 3.63 -6.76
N GLN A 43 -6.58 3.21 -7.85
CA GLN A 43 -7.27 2.64 -9.01
C GLN A 43 -7.46 1.13 -8.94
N ILE A 44 -6.75 0.46 -8.04
CA ILE A 44 -6.90 -0.97 -7.82
C ILE A 44 -7.82 -1.17 -6.62
N LYS A 45 -9.06 -1.60 -6.89
CA LYS A 45 -10.11 -1.70 -5.87
C LYS A 45 -9.87 -2.84 -4.90
N THR A 46 -9.28 -3.93 -5.37
CA THR A 46 -9.07 -5.14 -4.57
C THR A 46 -7.63 -5.62 -4.70
N PRO A 47 -6.68 -4.93 -4.04
CA PRO A 47 -5.29 -5.38 -4.05
C PRO A 47 -5.21 -6.78 -3.43
N THR A 48 -4.40 -7.64 -4.02
CA THR A 48 -4.22 -8.99 -3.48
C THR A 48 -3.29 -8.97 -2.27
N LEU A 49 -3.43 -9.96 -1.42
CA LEU A 49 -2.52 -10.11 -0.28
C LEU A 49 -1.08 -10.27 -0.77
N ALA A 50 -0.88 -10.98 -1.87
CA ALA A 50 0.46 -11.18 -2.44
C ALA A 50 1.12 -9.85 -2.79
N VAL A 51 0.37 -8.94 -3.42
CA VAL A 51 0.88 -7.61 -3.77
C VAL A 51 1.22 -6.81 -2.52
N LEU A 52 0.36 -6.85 -1.51
CA LEU A 52 0.61 -6.14 -0.25
C LEU A 52 1.84 -6.69 0.47
N LEU A 53 2.03 -8.02 0.45
CA LEU A 53 3.21 -8.64 1.05
C LEU A 53 4.50 -8.24 0.31
N LYS A 54 4.45 -8.08 -1.01
CA LYS A 54 5.60 -7.59 -1.77
C LYS A 54 5.94 -6.15 -1.39
N ILE A 55 4.94 -5.31 -1.21
CA ILE A 55 5.14 -3.92 -0.75
C ILE A 55 5.78 -3.92 0.63
N CYS A 56 5.26 -4.74 1.55
CA CYS A 56 5.81 -4.85 2.89
C CYS A 56 7.26 -5.32 2.86
N SER A 57 7.58 -6.28 2.00
CA SER A 57 8.95 -6.75 1.81
C SER A 57 9.87 -5.61 1.33
N GLY A 58 9.40 -4.82 0.37
CA GLY A 58 10.15 -3.67 -0.13
C GLY A 58 10.37 -2.59 0.92
N LEU A 59 9.43 -2.45 1.85
CA LEU A 59 9.53 -1.51 2.97
C LEU A 59 10.21 -2.10 4.19
N ASN A 60 10.49 -3.40 4.18
CA ASN A 60 11.06 -4.12 5.31
C ASN A 60 10.19 -4.03 6.56
N ILE A 61 8.90 -4.21 6.39
CA ILE A 61 7.91 -4.23 7.48
C ILE A 61 7.07 -5.49 7.38
N SER A 62 6.36 -5.82 8.46
CA SER A 62 5.38 -6.90 8.44
C SER A 62 4.04 -6.42 7.87
N ILE A 63 3.21 -7.35 7.42
CA ILE A 63 1.84 -7.01 7.01
C ILE A 63 1.04 -6.49 8.20
N ILE A 64 1.31 -6.98 9.39
CA ILE A 64 0.65 -6.51 10.61
C ILE A 64 0.95 -5.03 10.82
N GLU A 65 2.20 -4.63 10.68
CA GLU A 65 2.60 -3.23 10.81
C GLU A 65 1.95 -2.37 9.74
N PHE A 66 1.88 -2.87 8.49
CA PHE A 66 1.25 -2.15 7.40
C PHE A 66 -0.23 -1.87 7.67
N LEU A 67 -0.94 -2.86 8.22
CA LEU A 67 -2.37 -2.76 8.49
C LEU A 67 -2.68 -2.11 9.84
N ASP A 68 -1.68 -1.91 10.68
CA ASP A 68 -1.87 -1.32 12.02
C ASP A 68 -1.99 0.19 11.93
N CYS A 69 -3.14 0.65 11.45
CA CYS A 69 -3.43 2.08 11.36
C CYS A 69 -4.96 2.27 11.24
N PRO A 70 -5.46 3.48 11.51
CA PRO A 70 -6.91 3.73 11.51
C PRO A 70 -7.61 3.46 10.18
N TYR A 71 -6.89 3.51 9.05
CA TYR A 71 -7.50 3.33 7.73
C TYR A 71 -8.11 1.96 7.53
N PHE A 72 -7.61 0.95 8.24
CA PHE A 72 -8.08 -0.42 8.10
C PHE A 72 -9.01 -0.84 9.24
N SER A 73 -9.49 0.14 10.00
CA SER A 73 -10.48 -0.11 11.04
C SER A 73 -11.81 -0.48 10.39
N SER A 74 -12.41 -1.59 10.83
CA SER A 74 -13.58 -2.16 10.18
C SER A 74 -14.79 -1.24 10.15
N CYS A 75 -14.91 -0.34 11.14
CA CYS A 75 -16.08 0.54 11.20
C CYS A 75 -16.07 1.65 10.15
N ASP A 76 -14.90 1.96 9.57
CA ASP A 76 -14.76 3.02 8.58
C ASP A 76 -14.43 2.50 7.17
N LEU A 77 -14.20 1.20 7.03
CA LEU A 77 -13.75 0.60 5.78
C LEU A 77 -14.92 0.07 4.97
N GLU A 78 -15.01 0.52 3.71
CA GLU A 78 -16.01 0.03 2.77
C GLU A 78 -15.47 -1.24 2.08
N LEU A 79 -16.17 -2.34 2.27
CA LEU A 79 -15.75 -3.65 1.79
C LEU A 79 -16.58 -4.09 0.58
N ASP A 80 -16.44 -3.42 -0.52
CA ASP A 80 -17.19 -3.77 -1.74
C ASP A 80 -16.43 -4.77 -2.60
#